data_61a9130c776d261443580a6c8adb2918
#
_entry.id   61a9130c776d261443580a6c8adb2918
#
_cell.length_a   1.000
_cell.length_b   1.000
_cell.length_c   1.000
_cell.angle_alpha   90.00
_cell.angle_beta   90.00
_cell.angle_gamma   90.00
#
_symmetry.space_group_name_H-M   'P 1'
#
loop_
_entity.id
_entity.type
_entity.pdbx_description
1 polymer ?
#
loop_
_entity_poly.entity_id
_entity_poly.type
_entity_poly.pdbx_seq_one_letter_code
_entity_poly.pdbx_strand_id
1 'polypeptide(L)'
;MTRLLIVVDGEDGHRREFIALFQQMAAKGGAEVETRRLRFSDVLSSKAIFSPMLEEHTLGFLLVGVLRALLGKRSCALLFRPGEVVRSSAPKHVLKRILLRAIRGLPLITIITIMPFELDPAFSTIADDWIHDPQLWDLAPGSDDAATELADDIRAASGGRPVMVALGAQSRDKGFDFLSDVWDRYPAARERWLFVAAGKISGASREKARRFAEQGGVLIDRFVSDAELKDLYNEASMVWGCYAPEYDQASGIFGRAVQLGKPVMVRDGAYVQRLAQILDHPTLAAPWDDTEAVARLLSTPPPAVEAPSAKVRAMRRRSAEVLSRALGVPMAESTL
;
A
#
# COMPACT_ATOMS: atom_id res chain seq x y z
N MET A 1 -6.71 26.07 -20.24
CA MET A 1 -6.92 24.69 -19.80
C MET A 1 -5.60 24.15 -19.30
N THR A 2 -5.56 23.68 -18.06
CA THR A 2 -4.31 23.16 -17.47
C THR A 2 -3.99 21.79 -18.07
N ARG A 3 -2.71 21.51 -18.36
CA ARG A 3 -2.29 20.28 -19.02
C ARG A 3 -1.31 19.50 -18.16
N LEU A 4 -1.52 18.20 -18.01
CA LEU A 4 -0.67 17.29 -17.26
C LEU A 4 -0.16 16.14 -18.13
N LEU A 5 1.13 15.87 -18.07
CA LEU A 5 1.74 14.66 -18.61
C LEU A 5 2.06 13.72 -17.43
N ILE A 6 1.42 12.55 -17.41
CA ILE A 6 1.76 11.45 -16.51
C ILE A 6 2.76 10.55 -17.22
N VAL A 7 3.94 10.38 -16.61
CA VAL A 7 5.04 9.61 -17.19
C VAL A 7 5.04 8.21 -16.63
N VAL A 8 4.99 7.19 -17.53
CA VAL A 8 4.96 5.78 -17.18
C VAL A 8 5.82 4.97 -18.13
N ASP A 9 6.49 3.92 -17.64
CA ASP A 9 7.28 2.98 -18.46
C ASP A 9 6.59 1.64 -18.70
N GLY A 10 5.48 1.36 -18.01
CA GLY A 10 4.66 0.16 -18.16
C GLY A 10 3.33 0.30 -17.43
N GLU A 11 2.38 -0.60 -17.73
CA GLU A 11 1.02 -0.59 -17.16
C GLU A 11 0.69 -1.89 -16.42
N ASP A 12 1.68 -2.59 -15.89
CA ASP A 12 1.47 -3.91 -15.25
C ASP A 12 1.06 -3.78 -13.77
N GLY A 13 0.11 -4.62 -13.36
CA GLY A 13 -0.31 -4.79 -11.97
C GLY A 13 -0.83 -3.49 -11.30
N HIS A 14 -0.45 -3.25 -10.05
CA HIS A 14 -0.86 -2.07 -9.24
C HIS A 14 -0.53 -0.72 -9.89
N ARG A 15 0.37 -0.67 -10.87
CA ARG A 15 0.70 0.56 -11.60
C ARG A 15 -0.51 1.12 -12.33
N ARG A 16 -1.31 0.26 -12.95
CA ARG A 16 -2.51 0.66 -13.69
C ARG A 16 -3.51 1.36 -12.77
N GLU A 17 -3.72 0.82 -11.55
CA GLU A 17 -4.61 1.41 -10.56
C GLU A 17 -4.16 2.82 -10.15
N PHE A 18 -2.87 3.00 -9.84
CA PHE A 18 -2.33 4.32 -9.48
C PHE A 18 -2.38 5.31 -10.63
N ILE A 19 -2.05 4.87 -11.84
CA ILE A 19 -2.14 5.74 -13.03
C ILE A 19 -3.59 6.20 -13.24
N ALA A 20 -4.55 5.26 -13.21
CA ALA A 20 -5.96 5.55 -13.36
C ALA A 20 -6.48 6.51 -12.28
N LEU A 21 -6.07 6.31 -11.02
CA LEU A 21 -6.42 7.20 -9.92
C LEU A 21 -5.92 8.64 -10.16
N PHE A 22 -4.64 8.82 -10.49
CA PHE A 22 -4.08 10.16 -10.72
C PHE A 22 -4.63 10.82 -11.97
N GLN A 23 -4.91 10.05 -13.05
CA GLN A 23 -5.61 10.54 -14.23
C GLN A 23 -7.00 11.09 -13.87
N GLN A 24 -7.76 10.33 -13.09
CA GLN A 24 -9.09 10.71 -12.66
C GLN A 24 -9.07 11.97 -11.77
N MET A 25 -8.14 12.04 -10.81
CA MET A 25 -7.98 13.22 -9.94
C MET A 25 -7.69 14.48 -10.77
N ALA A 26 -6.79 14.40 -11.74
CA ALA A 26 -6.43 15.51 -12.60
C ALA A 26 -7.58 15.89 -13.55
N ALA A 27 -8.25 14.91 -14.17
CA ALA A 27 -9.38 15.15 -15.06
C ALA A 27 -10.56 15.81 -14.33
N LYS A 28 -10.91 15.35 -13.12
CA LYS A 28 -11.91 15.97 -12.25
C LYS A 28 -11.51 17.39 -11.82
N GLY A 29 -10.20 17.65 -11.68
CA GLY A 29 -9.64 18.99 -11.47
C GLY A 29 -9.69 19.90 -12.69
N GLY A 30 -10.20 19.42 -13.84
CA GLY A 30 -10.32 20.19 -15.09
C GLY A 30 -9.05 20.21 -15.92
N ALA A 31 -8.09 19.30 -15.68
CA ALA A 31 -6.88 19.19 -16.49
C ALA A 31 -7.05 18.24 -17.68
N GLU A 32 -6.44 18.59 -18.79
CA GLU A 32 -6.21 17.67 -19.92
C GLU A 32 -5.02 16.76 -19.58
N VAL A 33 -5.23 15.45 -19.56
CA VAL A 33 -4.23 14.47 -19.14
C VAL A 33 -3.73 13.66 -20.33
N GLU A 34 -2.42 13.60 -20.50
CA GLU A 34 -1.73 12.69 -21.42
C GLU A 34 -0.88 11.70 -20.62
N THR A 35 -0.85 10.44 -21.04
CA THR A 35 -0.03 9.40 -20.39
C THR A 35 0.87 8.74 -21.44
N ARG A 36 2.16 8.75 -21.21
CA ARG A 36 3.18 8.11 -22.04
C ARG A 36 4.55 8.11 -21.38
N ARG A 37 5.52 7.49 -22.01
CA ARG A 37 6.93 7.53 -21.60
C ARG A 37 7.51 8.94 -21.68
N LEU A 38 8.45 9.22 -20.77
CA LEU A 38 9.24 10.44 -20.76
C LEU A 38 10.14 10.52 -22.02
N ARG A 39 10.20 11.71 -22.62
CA ARG A 39 11.09 12.01 -23.74
C ARG A 39 11.95 13.22 -23.39
N PHE A 40 13.14 13.30 -23.94
CA PHE A 40 13.99 14.46 -23.72
C PHE A 40 13.35 15.77 -24.26
N SER A 41 12.58 15.68 -25.35
CA SER A 41 11.80 16.80 -25.88
C SER A 41 10.78 17.40 -24.91
N ASP A 42 10.42 16.67 -23.84
CA ASP A 42 9.50 17.15 -22.81
C ASP A 42 10.07 18.29 -21.96
N VAL A 43 11.38 18.54 -22.03
CA VAL A 43 12.01 19.75 -21.49
C VAL A 43 11.28 20.99 -21.99
N LEU A 44 10.91 21.03 -23.26
CA LEU A 44 10.24 22.18 -23.89
C LEU A 44 8.71 22.17 -23.73
N SER A 45 8.11 21.06 -23.27
CA SER A 45 6.65 20.93 -23.08
C SER A 45 6.12 21.99 -22.11
N SER A 46 4.96 22.59 -22.43
CA SER A 46 4.23 23.48 -21.52
C SER A 46 3.41 22.75 -20.43
N LYS A 47 3.24 21.42 -20.56
CA LYS A 47 2.50 20.60 -19.59
C LYS A 47 3.27 20.48 -18.28
N ALA A 48 2.59 20.43 -17.13
CA ALA A 48 3.22 19.91 -15.91
C ALA A 48 3.57 18.43 -16.12
N ILE A 49 4.65 17.96 -15.51
CA ILE A 49 5.05 16.55 -15.62
C ILE A 49 4.93 15.89 -14.26
N PHE A 50 4.25 14.74 -14.23
CA PHE A 50 4.14 13.88 -13.05
C PHE A 50 4.67 12.49 -13.35
N SER A 51 5.63 12.02 -12.56
CA SER A 51 6.08 10.63 -12.55
C SER A 51 5.54 9.94 -11.30
N PRO A 52 4.51 9.11 -11.41
CA PRO A 52 3.98 8.38 -10.25
C PRO A 52 4.93 7.29 -9.73
N MET A 53 5.96 6.90 -10.47
CA MET A 53 6.95 5.88 -10.10
C MET A 53 8.37 6.31 -10.48
N LEU A 54 8.98 7.14 -9.63
CA LEU A 54 10.32 7.68 -9.89
C LEU A 54 11.40 6.59 -10.02
N GLU A 55 11.21 5.45 -9.36
CA GLU A 55 12.18 4.35 -9.36
C GLU A 55 12.52 3.82 -10.75
N GLU A 56 11.58 3.89 -11.68
CA GLU A 56 11.71 3.31 -13.02
C GLU A 56 12.64 4.11 -13.94
N HIS A 57 12.68 5.43 -13.79
CA HIS A 57 13.42 6.33 -14.68
C HIS A 57 14.06 7.51 -13.95
N THR A 58 14.59 7.28 -12.75
CA THR A 58 15.11 8.31 -11.85
C THR A 58 16.04 9.30 -12.56
N LEU A 59 17.09 8.83 -13.25
CA LEU A 59 18.11 9.71 -13.86
C LEU A 59 17.50 10.56 -14.98
N GLY A 60 16.70 9.96 -15.85
CA GLY A 60 16.02 10.67 -16.95
C GLY A 60 15.06 11.73 -16.44
N PHE A 61 14.27 11.39 -15.41
CA PHE A 61 13.35 12.33 -14.78
C PHE A 61 14.08 13.50 -14.13
N LEU A 62 15.15 13.25 -13.37
CA LEU A 62 15.90 14.30 -12.69
C LEU A 62 16.57 15.24 -13.68
N LEU A 63 17.18 14.73 -14.76
CA LEU A 63 17.76 15.55 -15.81
C LEU A 63 16.72 16.45 -16.49
N VAL A 64 15.62 15.86 -16.96
CA VAL A 64 14.52 16.61 -17.60
C VAL A 64 13.93 17.61 -16.60
N GLY A 65 13.69 17.20 -15.33
CA GLY A 65 13.11 18.04 -14.29
C GLY A 65 13.94 19.28 -13.99
N VAL A 66 15.27 19.11 -13.84
CA VAL A 66 16.19 20.24 -13.60
C VAL A 66 16.20 21.21 -14.79
N LEU A 67 16.32 20.72 -16.03
CA LEU A 67 16.25 21.55 -17.21
C LEU A 67 14.92 22.29 -17.32
N ARG A 68 13.82 21.64 -16.97
CA ARG A 68 12.49 22.25 -16.94
C ARG A 68 12.37 23.33 -15.87
N ALA A 69 12.94 23.10 -14.69
CA ALA A 69 12.94 24.09 -13.62
C ALA A 69 13.66 25.38 -14.04
N LEU A 70 14.78 25.27 -14.77
CA LEU A 70 15.48 26.40 -15.36
C LEU A 70 14.63 27.18 -16.39
N LEU A 71 13.66 26.51 -17.02
CA LEU A 71 12.69 27.10 -17.97
C LEU A 71 11.38 27.53 -17.28
N GLY A 72 11.31 27.58 -15.96
CA GLY A 72 10.12 27.99 -15.22
C GLY A 72 8.98 26.96 -15.24
N LYS A 73 9.26 25.67 -15.50
CA LYS A 73 8.24 24.62 -15.68
C LYS A 73 8.26 23.61 -14.54
N ARG A 74 7.08 23.18 -14.11
CA ARG A 74 6.90 22.27 -12.97
C ARG A 74 7.11 20.80 -13.35
N SER A 75 7.72 20.05 -12.43
CA SER A 75 7.86 18.61 -12.51
C SER A 75 7.72 18.02 -11.10
N CYS A 76 6.96 16.95 -10.96
CA CYS A 76 6.77 16.25 -9.69
C CYS A 76 6.98 14.75 -9.88
N ALA A 77 7.60 14.09 -8.91
CA ALA A 77 7.73 12.64 -8.91
C ALA A 77 7.40 12.04 -7.54
N LEU A 78 6.82 10.85 -7.57
CA LEU A 78 6.48 10.06 -6.41
C LEU A 78 7.48 8.92 -6.23
N LEU A 79 8.08 8.83 -5.04
CA LEU A 79 9.03 7.81 -4.63
C LEU A 79 8.30 6.81 -3.71
N PHE A 80 8.09 5.59 -4.21
CA PHE A 80 7.36 4.55 -3.47
C PHE A 80 8.19 3.84 -2.41
N ARG A 81 9.50 3.66 -2.65
CA ARG A 81 10.39 2.92 -1.77
C ARG A 81 11.49 3.79 -1.16
N PRO A 82 11.11 4.83 -0.40
CA PRO A 82 12.10 5.74 0.19
C PRO A 82 13.05 5.03 1.15
N GLY A 83 12.58 3.97 1.85
CA GLY A 83 13.38 3.19 2.78
C GLY A 83 14.60 2.52 2.11
N GLU A 84 14.43 1.98 0.90
CA GLU A 84 15.56 1.41 0.13
C GLU A 84 16.60 2.48 -0.21
N VAL A 85 16.17 3.68 -0.59
CA VAL A 85 17.07 4.78 -0.94
C VAL A 85 17.82 5.30 0.27
N VAL A 86 17.17 5.43 1.42
CA VAL A 86 17.76 5.99 2.63
C VAL A 86 18.70 5.01 3.33
N ARG A 87 18.31 3.72 3.44
CA ARG A 87 18.99 2.75 4.30
C ARG A 87 19.96 1.84 3.56
N SER A 88 19.76 1.62 2.25
CA SER A 88 20.61 0.69 1.50
C SER A 88 22.01 1.26 1.25
N SER A 89 23.02 0.40 1.38
CA SER A 89 24.42 0.68 1.01
C SER A 89 24.75 0.34 -0.45
N ALA A 90 23.79 -0.22 -1.21
CA ALA A 90 24.03 -0.56 -2.61
C ALA A 90 24.37 0.69 -3.43
N PRO A 91 25.40 0.65 -4.31
CA PRO A 91 25.88 1.83 -5.04
C PRO A 91 24.80 2.61 -5.78
N LYS A 92 23.84 1.88 -6.39
CA LYS A 92 22.69 2.50 -7.09
C LYS A 92 21.81 3.34 -6.15
N HIS A 93 21.58 2.88 -4.93
CA HIS A 93 20.76 3.60 -3.94
C HIS A 93 21.52 4.76 -3.31
N VAL A 94 22.82 4.60 -3.10
CA VAL A 94 23.70 5.69 -2.63
C VAL A 94 23.73 6.82 -3.65
N LEU A 95 23.94 6.51 -4.95
CA LEU A 95 23.90 7.52 -6.02
C LEU A 95 22.52 8.21 -6.08
N LYS A 96 21.43 7.44 -6.07
CA LYS A 96 20.07 7.99 -6.05
C LYS A 96 19.87 8.95 -4.86
N ARG A 97 20.29 8.56 -3.67
CA ARG A 97 20.22 9.39 -2.45
C ARG A 97 20.98 10.71 -2.60
N ILE A 98 22.19 10.67 -3.15
CA ILE A 98 23.00 11.88 -3.39
C ILE A 98 22.27 12.81 -4.35
N LEU A 99 21.77 12.30 -5.47
CA LEU A 99 21.06 13.08 -6.47
C LEU A 99 19.77 13.70 -5.91
N LEU A 100 18.97 12.92 -5.20
CA LEU A 100 17.74 13.43 -4.59
C LEU A 100 18.01 14.52 -3.56
N ARG A 101 19.06 14.36 -2.74
CA ARG A 101 19.49 15.41 -1.80
C ARG A 101 19.95 16.68 -2.49
N ALA A 102 20.63 16.55 -3.61
CA ALA A 102 21.14 17.71 -4.37
C ALA A 102 20.03 18.54 -5.03
N ILE A 103 18.93 17.89 -5.44
CA ILE A 103 17.81 18.59 -6.09
C ILE A 103 16.72 19.02 -5.12
N ARG A 104 16.70 18.47 -3.90
CA ARG A 104 15.70 18.79 -2.89
C ARG A 104 15.69 20.31 -2.60
N GLY A 105 14.49 20.87 -2.56
CA GLY A 105 14.27 22.30 -2.35
C GLY A 105 14.52 23.16 -3.58
N LEU A 106 14.89 22.58 -4.74
CA LEU A 106 14.92 23.34 -5.98
C LEU A 106 13.51 23.76 -6.39
N PRO A 107 13.29 25.01 -6.75
CA PRO A 107 11.96 25.46 -7.17
C PRO A 107 11.50 24.69 -8.41
N LEU A 108 10.20 24.43 -8.49
CA LEU A 108 9.51 23.82 -9.66
C LEU A 108 9.85 22.34 -9.93
N ILE A 109 10.72 21.72 -9.14
CA ILE A 109 10.89 20.28 -9.13
C ILE A 109 10.57 19.78 -7.72
N THR A 110 9.65 18.83 -7.59
CA THR A 110 9.18 18.35 -6.30
C THR A 110 9.25 16.83 -6.26
N ILE A 111 9.94 16.30 -5.27
CA ILE A 111 9.95 14.86 -4.98
C ILE A 111 9.06 14.61 -3.77
N ILE A 112 8.13 13.68 -3.92
CA ILE A 112 7.16 13.29 -2.89
C ILE A 112 7.36 11.82 -2.54
N THR A 113 7.11 11.43 -1.29
CA THR A 113 7.05 10.01 -0.90
C THR A 113 5.61 9.60 -0.56
N ILE A 114 5.36 8.27 -0.52
CA ILE A 114 4.09 7.72 -0.01
C ILE A 114 4.12 7.45 1.50
N MET A 115 5.22 7.81 2.16
CA MET A 115 5.43 7.52 3.58
C MET A 115 5.56 8.83 4.35
N PRO A 116 4.73 9.03 5.39
CA PRO A 116 4.81 10.19 6.27
C PRO A 116 6.20 10.37 6.89
N PHE A 117 6.71 11.60 6.93
CA PHE A 117 7.99 11.93 7.56
C PHE A 117 7.98 11.72 9.08
N GLU A 118 6.82 11.71 9.69
CA GLU A 118 6.62 11.40 11.11
C GLU A 118 7.02 9.96 11.45
N LEU A 119 6.87 9.03 10.50
CA LEU A 119 7.27 7.63 10.66
C LEU A 119 8.77 7.39 10.52
N ASP A 120 9.41 8.17 9.67
CA ASP A 120 10.86 8.17 9.50
C ASP A 120 11.34 9.53 9.00
N PRO A 121 11.88 10.39 9.89
CA PRO A 121 12.37 11.71 9.53
C PRO A 121 13.47 11.69 8.46
N ALA A 122 14.17 10.56 8.27
CA ALA A 122 15.18 10.43 7.23
C ALA A 122 14.62 10.61 5.81
N PHE A 123 13.32 10.35 5.59
CA PHE A 123 12.68 10.58 4.28
C PHE A 123 12.68 12.05 3.88
N SER A 124 12.59 12.97 4.85
CA SER A 124 12.69 14.40 4.58
C SER A 124 14.05 14.83 4.04
N THR A 125 15.07 13.96 4.11
CA THR A 125 16.40 14.26 3.52
C THR A 125 16.47 14.03 2.01
N ILE A 126 15.50 13.34 1.43
CA ILE A 126 15.47 12.93 0.01
C ILE A 126 14.18 13.32 -0.72
N ALA A 127 13.23 13.90 -0.02
CA ALA A 127 11.96 14.35 -0.58
C ALA A 127 11.53 15.68 0.03
N ASP A 128 10.69 16.42 -0.70
CA ASP A 128 10.21 17.75 -0.32
C ASP A 128 8.92 17.68 0.49
N ASP A 129 8.07 16.69 0.21
CA ASP A 129 6.79 16.47 0.89
C ASP A 129 6.42 14.97 0.79
N TRP A 130 5.25 14.62 1.32
CA TRP A 130 4.72 13.26 1.27
C TRP A 130 3.19 13.27 1.08
N ILE A 131 2.68 12.21 0.48
CA ILE A 131 1.26 11.89 0.43
C ILE A 131 1.04 10.59 1.19
N HIS A 132 -0.20 10.31 1.54
CA HIS A 132 -0.53 8.96 1.99
C HIS A 132 -0.50 7.99 0.81
N ASP A 133 -0.09 6.74 1.08
CA ASP A 133 -0.16 5.67 0.07
C ASP A 133 -1.58 5.66 -0.54
N PRO A 134 -1.71 5.74 -1.86
CA PRO A 134 -3.02 5.68 -2.52
C PRO A 134 -3.88 4.50 -2.04
N GLN A 135 -3.30 3.36 -1.75
CA GLN A 135 -4.01 2.19 -1.23
C GLN A 135 -4.66 2.39 0.16
N LEU A 136 -4.42 3.50 0.82
CA LEU A 136 -5.13 3.91 2.04
C LEU A 136 -6.42 4.71 1.75
N TRP A 137 -6.67 5.12 0.50
CA TRP A 137 -7.78 6.04 0.21
C TRP A 137 -8.33 5.96 -1.23
N ASP A 138 -7.93 5.00 -2.04
CA ASP A 138 -8.31 4.87 -3.46
C ASP A 138 -9.66 4.19 -3.69
N LEU A 139 -10.19 3.43 -2.72
CA LEU A 139 -11.49 2.76 -2.87
C LEU A 139 -12.64 3.75 -2.97
N ALA A 140 -13.57 3.46 -3.88
CA ALA A 140 -14.86 4.13 -3.92
C ALA A 140 -15.70 3.76 -2.68
N PRO A 141 -16.44 4.71 -2.09
CA PRO A 141 -17.46 4.37 -1.13
C PRO A 141 -18.60 3.60 -1.84
N GLY A 142 -18.90 2.40 -1.37
CA GLY A 142 -20.19 1.75 -1.63
C GLY A 142 -20.44 1.22 -3.04
N SER A 143 -19.56 0.38 -3.61
CA SER A 143 -20.03 -0.55 -4.66
C SER A 143 -20.69 -1.74 -3.97
N ASP A 144 -22.01 -1.81 -4.02
CA ASP A 144 -22.79 -2.99 -3.64
C ASP A 144 -22.72 -4.03 -4.77
N ASP A 145 -21.56 -4.62 -4.97
CA ASP A 145 -21.42 -5.77 -5.85
C ASP A 145 -22.00 -6.99 -5.13
N ALA A 146 -22.71 -7.85 -5.86
CA ALA A 146 -23.18 -9.11 -5.32
C ALA A 146 -22.00 -9.94 -4.79
N ALA A 147 -22.18 -10.56 -3.61
CA ALA A 147 -21.16 -11.42 -3.01
C ALA A 147 -20.79 -12.54 -4.00
N THR A 148 -19.50 -12.88 -4.03
CA THR A 148 -19.00 -13.99 -4.85
C THR A 148 -19.28 -15.32 -4.16
N GLU A 149 -19.23 -16.42 -4.91
CA GLU A 149 -19.32 -17.77 -4.38
C GLU A 149 -18.26 -18.04 -3.28
N LEU A 150 -17.09 -17.42 -3.40
CA LEU A 150 -16.02 -17.52 -2.39
C LEU A 150 -16.46 -16.95 -1.03
N ALA A 151 -17.22 -15.88 -0.99
CA ALA A 151 -17.73 -15.32 0.27
C ALA A 151 -18.65 -16.31 0.98
N ASP A 152 -19.54 -16.98 0.24
CA ASP A 152 -20.46 -17.97 0.78
C ASP A 152 -19.68 -19.21 1.31
N ASP A 153 -18.68 -19.67 0.58
CA ASP A 153 -17.80 -20.77 1.00
C ASP A 153 -17.09 -20.46 2.33
N ILE A 154 -16.51 -19.25 2.46
CA ILE A 154 -15.84 -18.83 3.68
C ILE A 154 -16.81 -18.71 4.84
N ARG A 155 -17.98 -18.13 4.60
CA ARG A 155 -19.03 -18.00 5.62
C ARG A 155 -19.48 -19.36 6.10
N ALA A 156 -19.71 -20.32 5.20
CA ALA A 156 -20.05 -21.69 5.53
C ALA A 156 -18.91 -22.37 6.34
N ALA A 157 -17.68 -22.26 5.88
CA ALA A 157 -16.51 -22.85 6.55
C ALA A 157 -16.24 -22.25 7.94
N SER A 158 -16.59 -20.96 8.15
CA SER A 158 -16.42 -20.31 9.44
C SER A 158 -17.27 -20.94 10.54
N GLY A 159 -18.47 -21.37 10.19
CA GLY A 159 -19.44 -21.88 11.17
C GLY A 159 -19.76 -20.88 12.29
N GLY A 160 -19.70 -19.58 11.97
CA GLY A 160 -19.89 -18.48 12.91
C GLY A 160 -18.64 -18.06 13.72
N ARG A 161 -17.51 -18.72 13.49
CA ARG A 161 -16.22 -18.29 14.09
C ARG A 161 -15.74 -16.99 13.41
N PRO A 162 -15.07 -16.10 14.14
CA PRO A 162 -14.36 -14.98 13.52
C PRO A 162 -13.31 -15.47 12.52
N VAL A 163 -13.10 -14.71 11.46
CA VAL A 163 -12.24 -15.06 10.33
C VAL A 163 -10.98 -14.20 10.34
N MET A 164 -9.80 -14.84 10.37
CA MET A 164 -8.50 -14.21 10.12
C MET A 164 -8.10 -14.41 8.66
N VAL A 165 -7.88 -13.35 7.91
CA VAL A 165 -7.48 -13.47 6.50
C VAL A 165 -6.06 -12.99 6.25
N ALA A 166 -5.21 -13.82 5.62
CA ALA A 166 -3.93 -13.47 5.07
C ALA A 166 -4.05 -13.31 3.54
N LEU A 167 -3.75 -12.14 3.02
CA LEU A 167 -4.00 -11.77 1.63
C LEU A 167 -2.71 -11.47 0.85
N GLY A 168 -2.74 -11.67 -0.47
CA GLY A 168 -1.60 -11.46 -1.36
C GLY A 168 -0.67 -12.66 -1.43
N ALA A 169 0.59 -12.46 -1.85
CA ALA A 169 1.55 -13.57 -1.94
C ALA A 169 1.77 -14.23 -0.57
N GLN A 170 1.60 -15.54 -0.50
CA GLN A 170 1.79 -16.32 0.72
C GLN A 170 3.24 -16.78 0.80
N SER A 171 4.05 -16.07 1.56
CA SER A 171 5.47 -16.31 1.76
C SER A 171 5.88 -16.02 3.20
N ARG A 172 7.09 -16.47 3.58
CA ARG A 172 7.66 -16.12 4.88
C ARG A 172 7.71 -14.60 5.10
N ASP A 173 8.17 -13.84 4.12
CA ASP A 173 8.31 -12.39 4.23
C ASP A 173 6.96 -11.69 4.46
N LYS A 174 5.88 -12.25 3.90
CA LYS A 174 4.50 -11.81 4.10
C LYS A 174 3.85 -12.42 5.35
N GLY A 175 4.61 -13.16 6.16
CA GLY A 175 4.17 -13.70 7.43
C GLY A 175 3.29 -14.96 7.33
N PHE A 176 3.19 -15.59 6.15
CA PHE A 176 2.39 -16.81 6.00
C PHE A 176 2.93 -17.97 6.84
N ASP A 177 4.25 -18.15 6.86
CA ASP A 177 4.88 -19.22 7.66
C ASP A 177 4.56 -19.05 9.15
N PHE A 178 4.57 -17.81 9.65
CA PHE A 178 4.22 -17.49 11.02
C PHE A 178 2.73 -17.75 11.31
N LEU A 179 1.82 -17.33 10.39
CA LEU A 179 0.40 -17.65 10.48
C LEU A 179 0.15 -19.16 10.55
N SER A 180 0.81 -19.91 9.68
CA SER A 180 0.71 -21.38 9.60
C SER A 180 1.23 -22.04 10.88
N ASP A 181 2.31 -21.54 11.48
CA ASP A 181 2.86 -22.06 12.73
C ASP A 181 1.91 -21.79 13.92
N VAL A 182 1.21 -20.66 13.95
CA VAL A 182 0.15 -20.41 14.93
C VAL A 182 -1.00 -21.42 14.77
N TRP A 183 -1.44 -21.63 13.53
CA TRP A 183 -2.50 -22.59 13.22
C TRP A 183 -2.14 -24.02 13.61
N ASP A 184 -0.91 -24.45 13.30
CA ASP A 184 -0.43 -25.79 13.58
C ASP A 184 -0.30 -26.08 15.11
N ARG A 185 0.26 -25.13 15.86
CA ARG A 185 0.63 -25.34 17.26
C ARG A 185 -0.51 -25.17 18.25
N TYR A 186 -1.57 -24.41 17.90
CA TYR A 186 -2.61 -24.03 18.86
C TYR A 186 -4.01 -24.50 18.43
N PRO A 187 -4.41 -25.75 18.78
CA PRO A 187 -5.75 -26.25 18.50
C PRO A 187 -6.87 -25.34 19.03
N ALA A 188 -6.71 -24.76 20.22
CA ALA A 188 -7.67 -23.82 20.77
C ALA A 188 -7.89 -22.55 19.92
N ALA A 189 -6.89 -22.12 19.17
CA ALA A 189 -7.05 -21.03 18.20
C ALA A 189 -7.90 -21.50 17.01
N ARG A 190 -7.71 -22.74 16.52
CA ARG A 190 -8.51 -23.34 15.45
C ARG A 190 -9.99 -23.53 15.81
N GLU A 191 -10.26 -23.85 17.05
CA GLU A 191 -11.64 -23.97 17.53
C GLU A 191 -12.36 -22.62 17.57
N ARG A 192 -11.64 -21.54 17.86
CA ARG A 192 -12.19 -20.19 18.02
C ARG A 192 -12.20 -19.38 16.75
N TRP A 193 -11.26 -19.58 15.85
CA TRP A 193 -11.06 -18.80 14.63
C TRP A 193 -11.06 -19.70 13.40
N LEU A 194 -11.47 -19.17 12.27
CA LEU A 194 -11.11 -19.71 10.96
C LEU A 194 -9.95 -18.89 10.39
N PHE A 195 -8.87 -19.57 9.93
CA PHE A 195 -7.80 -18.90 9.20
C PHE A 195 -7.95 -19.17 7.72
N VAL A 196 -7.86 -18.11 6.94
CA VAL A 196 -7.95 -18.10 5.47
C VAL A 196 -6.68 -17.50 4.90
N ALA A 197 -6.00 -18.19 3.99
CA ALA A 197 -4.84 -17.69 3.27
C ALA A 197 -5.16 -17.64 1.78
N ALA A 198 -5.16 -16.45 1.17
CA ALA A 198 -5.55 -16.24 -0.22
C ALA A 198 -4.47 -15.50 -1.01
N GLY A 199 -3.98 -16.17 -2.07
CA GLY A 199 -2.95 -15.70 -2.97
C GLY A 199 -1.91 -16.77 -3.27
N LYS A 200 -1.03 -16.50 -4.24
CA LYS A 200 0.01 -17.45 -4.67
C LYS A 200 0.94 -17.85 -3.53
N ILE A 201 1.09 -19.15 -3.33
CA ILE A 201 2.01 -19.74 -2.35
C ILE A 201 3.43 -19.74 -2.92
N SER A 202 4.39 -19.26 -2.13
CA SER A 202 5.81 -19.38 -2.48
C SER A 202 6.28 -20.85 -2.43
N GLY A 203 7.24 -21.21 -3.26
CA GLY A 203 7.78 -22.58 -3.28
C GLY A 203 8.31 -23.02 -1.90
N ALA A 204 8.95 -22.12 -1.17
CA ALA A 204 9.50 -22.38 0.17
C ALA A 204 8.42 -22.65 1.24
N SER A 205 7.21 -22.07 1.08
CA SER A 205 6.13 -22.20 2.05
C SER A 205 5.15 -23.35 1.74
N ARG A 206 5.34 -24.11 0.65
CA ARG A 206 4.37 -25.14 0.19
C ARG A 206 4.08 -26.23 1.20
N GLU A 207 5.09 -26.69 1.91
CA GLU A 207 4.91 -27.76 2.91
C GLU A 207 4.07 -27.26 4.10
N LYS A 208 4.30 -26.03 4.54
CA LYS A 208 3.47 -25.40 5.57
C LYS A 208 2.04 -25.19 5.08
N ALA A 209 1.87 -24.75 3.83
CA ALA A 209 0.56 -24.55 3.21
C ALA A 209 -0.25 -25.86 3.14
N ARG A 210 0.41 -26.99 2.79
CA ARG A 210 -0.23 -28.30 2.78
C ARG A 210 -0.74 -28.67 4.18
N ARG A 211 0.12 -28.59 5.21
CA ARG A 211 -0.27 -28.89 6.60
C ARG A 211 -1.36 -27.95 7.12
N PHE A 212 -1.29 -26.67 6.78
CA PHE A 212 -2.30 -25.69 7.10
C PHE A 212 -3.70 -26.09 6.59
N ALA A 213 -3.77 -26.53 5.32
CA ALA A 213 -5.01 -27.00 4.71
C ALA A 213 -5.50 -28.33 5.30
N GLU A 214 -4.58 -29.29 5.53
CA GLU A 214 -4.91 -30.60 6.15
C GLU A 214 -5.51 -30.47 7.54
N GLN A 215 -5.17 -29.38 8.26
CA GLN A 215 -5.70 -29.08 9.60
C GLN A 215 -6.94 -28.19 9.57
N GLY A 216 -7.55 -27.98 8.38
CA GLY A 216 -8.80 -27.26 8.23
C GLY A 216 -8.66 -25.74 8.04
N GLY A 217 -7.46 -25.24 7.77
CA GLY A 217 -7.27 -23.87 7.28
C GLY A 217 -7.74 -23.74 5.82
N VAL A 218 -8.38 -22.64 5.48
CA VAL A 218 -8.83 -22.41 4.09
C VAL A 218 -7.66 -21.84 3.27
N LEU A 219 -7.25 -22.57 2.23
CA LEU A 219 -6.12 -22.19 1.37
C LEU A 219 -6.59 -21.94 -0.07
N ILE A 220 -6.34 -20.74 -0.58
CA ILE A 220 -6.68 -20.31 -1.94
C ILE A 220 -5.38 -19.98 -2.68
N ASP A 221 -4.70 -21.03 -3.24
CA ASP A 221 -3.41 -20.89 -3.95
C ASP A 221 -3.59 -20.43 -5.41
N ARG A 222 -4.10 -19.22 -5.58
CA ARG A 222 -4.25 -18.55 -6.87
C ARG A 222 -4.31 -17.05 -6.71
N PHE A 223 -4.24 -16.30 -7.80
CA PHE A 223 -4.69 -14.92 -7.79
C PHE A 223 -6.20 -14.88 -7.55
N VAL A 224 -6.61 -14.01 -6.64
CA VAL A 224 -8.02 -13.69 -6.42
C VAL A 224 -8.39 -12.45 -7.23
N SER A 225 -9.61 -12.40 -7.73
CA SER A 225 -10.15 -11.22 -8.41
C SER A 225 -10.39 -10.07 -7.42
N ASP A 226 -10.58 -8.85 -7.94
CA ASP A 226 -10.87 -7.69 -7.09
C ASP A 226 -12.18 -7.85 -6.31
N ALA A 227 -13.20 -8.49 -6.91
CA ALA A 227 -14.45 -8.82 -6.23
C ALA A 227 -14.25 -9.81 -5.09
N GLU A 228 -13.52 -10.91 -5.34
CA GLU A 228 -13.18 -11.89 -4.31
C GLU A 228 -12.30 -11.27 -3.20
N LEU A 229 -11.37 -10.40 -3.57
CA LEU A 229 -10.53 -9.70 -2.59
C LEU A 229 -11.38 -8.81 -1.67
N LYS A 230 -12.36 -8.10 -2.23
CA LYS A 230 -13.32 -7.30 -1.45
C LYS A 230 -14.13 -8.18 -0.51
N ASP A 231 -14.63 -9.32 -0.98
CA ASP A 231 -15.37 -10.26 -0.16
C ASP A 231 -14.53 -10.85 0.97
N LEU A 232 -13.28 -11.20 0.70
CA LEU A 232 -12.34 -11.66 1.73
C LEU A 232 -12.16 -10.61 2.84
N TYR A 233 -12.09 -9.33 2.49
CA TYR A 233 -12.10 -8.27 3.51
C TYR A 233 -13.45 -8.18 4.23
N ASN A 234 -14.56 -8.28 3.52
CA ASN A 234 -15.89 -8.17 4.12
C ASN A 234 -16.11 -9.29 5.15
N GLU A 235 -15.76 -10.51 4.84
CA GLU A 235 -15.86 -11.68 5.73
C GLU A 235 -14.80 -11.66 6.86
N ALA A 236 -13.72 -10.88 6.71
CA ALA A 236 -12.66 -10.80 7.71
C ALA A 236 -13.16 -10.14 9.01
N SER A 237 -12.95 -10.81 10.14
CA SER A 237 -12.97 -10.20 11.47
C SER A 237 -11.64 -9.54 11.81
N MET A 238 -10.54 -10.00 11.18
CA MET A 238 -9.19 -9.46 11.31
C MET A 238 -8.35 -9.81 10.08
N VAL A 239 -7.47 -8.89 9.68
CA VAL A 239 -6.52 -9.10 8.59
C VAL A 239 -5.14 -9.40 9.14
N TRP A 240 -4.45 -10.38 8.56
CA TRP A 240 -3.08 -10.72 8.93
C TRP A 240 -2.08 -9.82 8.24
N GLY A 241 -1.31 -9.06 9.02
CA GLY A 241 -0.27 -8.13 8.58
C GLY A 241 1.05 -8.28 9.34
N CYS A 242 1.29 -9.45 10.00
CA CYS A 242 2.55 -9.75 10.68
C CYS A 242 3.64 -10.11 9.66
N TYR A 243 4.19 -9.09 9.00
CA TYR A 243 5.26 -9.26 8.02
C TYR A 243 6.63 -9.42 8.71
N ALA A 244 7.54 -10.13 8.04
CA ALA A 244 8.91 -10.32 8.51
C ALA A 244 9.63 -8.97 8.70
N PRO A 245 10.62 -8.88 9.62
CA PRO A 245 11.37 -7.65 9.83
C PRO A 245 12.05 -7.11 8.57
N GLU A 246 12.44 -7.98 7.65
CA GLU A 246 13.05 -7.64 6.37
C GLU A 246 12.06 -6.99 5.39
N TYR A 247 10.75 -7.18 5.63
CA TYR A 247 9.65 -6.63 4.84
C TYR A 247 8.95 -5.47 5.56
N ASP A 248 9.72 -4.52 6.11
CA ASP A 248 9.19 -3.37 6.87
C ASP A 248 8.93 -2.17 5.96
N GLN A 249 7.78 -2.17 5.28
CA GLN A 249 7.41 -1.15 4.28
C GLN A 249 5.90 -0.94 4.21
N ALA A 250 5.45 -0.01 3.36
CA ALA A 250 4.04 0.19 3.04
C ALA A 250 3.40 -1.11 2.51
N SER A 251 2.13 -1.31 2.83
CA SER A 251 1.38 -2.52 2.46
C SER A 251 -0.02 -2.16 1.98
N GLY A 252 -0.32 -2.53 0.73
CA GLY A 252 -1.65 -2.38 0.17
C GLY A 252 -2.72 -3.19 0.92
N ILE A 253 -2.34 -4.35 1.45
CA ILE A 253 -3.25 -5.16 2.27
C ILE A 253 -3.66 -4.39 3.53
N PHE A 254 -2.69 -3.78 4.22
CA PHE A 254 -2.97 -2.91 5.35
C PHE A 254 -3.81 -1.69 4.93
N GLY A 255 -3.47 -1.06 3.81
CA GLY A 255 -4.19 0.11 3.30
C GLY A 255 -5.67 -0.19 3.02
N ARG A 256 -5.97 -1.31 2.39
CA ARG A 256 -7.35 -1.76 2.16
C ARG A 256 -8.08 -2.09 3.46
N ALA A 257 -7.41 -2.76 4.41
CA ALA A 257 -7.99 -3.03 5.73
C ALA A 257 -8.39 -1.72 6.44
N VAL A 258 -7.54 -0.70 6.38
CA VAL A 258 -7.83 0.64 6.95
C VAL A 258 -9.06 1.26 6.29
N GLN A 259 -9.17 1.24 4.96
CA GLN A 259 -10.31 1.80 4.24
C GLN A 259 -11.62 1.10 4.55
N LEU A 260 -11.56 -0.21 4.78
CA LEU A 260 -12.71 -1.07 5.07
C LEU A 260 -12.99 -1.22 6.58
N GLY A 261 -12.25 -0.49 7.43
CA GLY A 261 -12.42 -0.51 8.89
C GLY A 261 -12.05 -1.84 9.54
N LYS A 262 -11.27 -2.70 8.87
CA LYS A 262 -10.94 -4.04 9.39
C LYS A 262 -9.72 -4.01 10.29
N PRO A 263 -9.81 -4.51 11.55
CA PRO A 263 -8.66 -4.61 12.44
C PRO A 263 -7.53 -5.43 11.80
N VAL A 264 -6.29 -5.11 12.15
CA VAL A 264 -5.13 -5.81 11.60
C VAL A 264 -4.26 -6.40 12.71
N MET A 265 -3.89 -7.67 12.59
CA MET A 265 -2.82 -8.26 13.38
C MET A 265 -1.48 -7.86 12.76
N VAL A 266 -0.63 -7.19 13.52
CA VAL A 266 0.63 -6.64 13.00
C VAL A 266 1.83 -7.11 13.81
N ARG A 267 3.02 -7.06 13.22
CA ARG A 267 4.27 -7.23 13.97
C ARG A 267 4.53 -6.00 14.85
N ASP A 268 4.90 -6.24 16.10
CA ASP A 268 5.29 -5.17 17.01
C ASP A 268 6.50 -4.38 16.49
N GLY A 269 6.47 -3.05 16.62
CA GLY A 269 7.47 -2.13 16.11
C GLY A 269 7.51 -1.95 14.58
N ALA A 270 6.63 -2.64 13.82
CA ALA A 270 6.59 -2.53 12.36
C ALA A 270 6.13 -1.15 11.88
N TYR A 271 6.53 -0.81 10.64
CA TYR A 271 6.04 0.38 9.95
C TYR A 271 4.51 0.47 9.96
N VAL A 272 3.82 -0.64 9.61
CA VAL A 272 2.36 -0.69 9.57
C VAL A 272 1.70 -0.47 10.94
N GLN A 273 2.32 -0.91 12.04
CA GLN A 273 1.84 -0.63 13.39
C GLN A 273 1.92 0.86 13.73
N ARG A 274 3.08 1.47 13.48
CA ARG A 274 3.28 2.91 13.73
C ARG A 274 2.34 3.76 12.88
N LEU A 275 2.12 3.36 11.62
CA LEU A 275 1.14 4.01 10.75
C LEU A 275 -0.28 3.85 11.30
N ALA A 276 -0.66 2.66 11.75
CA ALA A 276 -1.97 2.41 12.37
C ALA A 276 -2.20 3.31 13.60
N GLN A 277 -1.19 3.51 14.44
CA GLN A 277 -1.26 4.42 15.58
C GLN A 277 -1.51 5.87 15.16
N ILE A 278 -0.81 6.36 14.12
CA ILE A 278 -1.05 7.70 13.57
C ILE A 278 -2.50 7.84 13.06
N LEU A 279 -3.05 6.77 12.49
CA LEU A 279 -4.37 6.75 11.87
C LEU A 279 -5.51 6.46 12.85
N ASP A 280 -5.22 6.19 14.12
CA ASP A 280 -6.16 5.69 15.12
C ASP A 280 -6.90 4.43 14.61
N HIS A 281 -6.16 3.54 13.92
CA HIS A 281 -6.72 2.32 13.36
C HIS A 281 -6.51 1.13 14.30
N PRO A 282 -7.55 0.31 14.58
CA PRO A 282 -7.46 -0.79 15.54
C PRO A 282 -6.50 -1.88 15.05
N THR A 283 -5.53 -2.23 15.90
CA THR A 283 -4.57 -3.30 15.64
C THR A 283 -4.33 -4.14 16.89
N LEU A 284 -3.99 -5.41 16.68
CA LEU A 284 -3.33 -6.26 17.68
C LEU A 284 -1.87 -6.44 17.26
N ALA A 285 -0.94 -6.26 18.18
CA ALA A 285 0.48 -6.37 17.89
C ALA A 285 1.13 -7.55 18.63
N ALA A 286 1.94 -8.33 17.92
CA ALA A 286 2.71 -9.42 18.47
C ALA A 286 4.18 -9.34 18.05
N PRO A 287 5.14 -9.77 18.87
CA PRO A 287 6.52 -9.93 18.45
C PRO A 287 6.61 -10.89 17.24
N TRP A 288 7.59 -10.65 16.36
CA TRP A 288 7.81 -11.53 15.23
C TRP A 288 8.13 -12.95 15.69
N ASP A 289 7.47 -13.93 15.06
CA ASP A 289 7.63 -15.36 15.30
C ASP A 289 7.23 -15.87 16.71
N ASP A 290 6.64 -14.99 17.53
CA ASP A 290 6.08 -15.37 18.83
C ASP A 290 4.65 -15.90 18.67
N THR A 291 4.56 -17.20 18.34
CA THR A 291 3.28 -17.89 18.13
C THR A 291 2.41 -17.93 19.40
N GLU A 292 3.03 -17.96 20.59
CA GLU A 292 2.32 -17.96 21.88
C GLU A 292 1.66 -16.61 22.15
N ALA A 293 2.38 -15.49 21.87
CA ALA A 293 1.81 -14.16 21.99
C ALA A 293 0.58 -13.99 21.09
N VAL A 294 0.65 -14.45 19.83
CA VAL A 294 -0.50 -14.43 18.91
C VAL A 294 -1.64 -15.28 19.46
N ALA A 295 -1.38 -16.51 19.92
CA ALA A 295 -2.42 -17.39 20.47
C ALA A 295 -3.12 -16.75 21.67
N ARG A 296 -2.39 -16.07 22.55
CA ARG A 296 -2.96 -15.30 23.68
C ARG A 296 -3.86 -14.15 23.20
N LEU A 297 -3.44 -13.39 22.20
CA LEU A 297 -4.25 -12.31 21.63
C LEU A 297 -5.54 -12.85 21.00
N LEU A 298 -5.48 -14.00 20.32
CA LEU A 298 -6.64 -14.67 19.73
C LEU A 298 -7.58 -15.33 20.74
N SER A 299 -7.21 -15.40 22.01
CA SER A 299 -8.10 -15.87 23.06
C SER A 299 -9.19 -14.85 23.45
N THR A 300 -9.02 -13.60 23.06
CA THR A 300 -10.00 -12.51 23.21
C THR A 300 -10.78 -12.30 21.92
N PRO A 301 -12.00 -11.74 21.98
CA PRO A 301 -12.74 -11.35 20.77
C PRO A 301 -11.93 -10.36 19.92
N PRO A 302 -12.11 -10.38 18.58
CA PRO A 302 -11.50 -9.38 17.72
C PRO A 302 -11.94 -7.97 18.16
N PRO A 303 -11.10 -6.93 17.95
CA PRO A 303 -11.53 -5.55 18.13
C PRO A 303 -12.78 -5.27 17.31
N ALA A 304 -13.67 -4.43 17.85
CA ALA A 304 -14.86 -4.04 17.11
C ALA A 304 -14.50 -3.36 15.79
N VAL A 305 -15.28 -3.65 14.75
CA VAL A 305 -15.15 -2.98 13.45
C VAL A 305 -15.77 -1.60 13.58
N GLU A 306 -14.95 -0.58 13.42
CA GLU A 306 -15.37 0.81 13.42
C GLU A 306 -15.29 1.40 12.02
N ALA A 307 -16.12 2.40 11.73
CA ALA A 307 -16.00 3.17 10.50
C ALA A 307 -14.60 3.82 10.45
N PRO A 308 -14.01 3.99 9.23
CA PRO A 308 -12.72 4.64 9.11
C PRO A 308 -12.65 5.98 9.84
N SER A 309 -11.56 6.22 10.55
CA SER A 309 -11.38 7.42 11.38
C SER A 309 -11.46 8.72 10.55
N ALA A 310 -11.68 9.85 11.22
CA ALA A 310 -11.63 11.15 10.56
C ALA A 310 -10.26 11.42 9.91
N LYS A 311 -9.19 10.86 10.47
CA LYS A 311 -7.82 10.95 9.91
C LYS A 311 -7.72 10.23 8.58
N VAL A 312 -8.31 9.04 8.45
CA VAL A 312 -8.37 8.28 7.19
C VAL A 312 -9.12 9.08 6.12
N ARG A 313 -10.27 9.65 6.49
CA ARG A 313 -11.03 10.51 5.56
C ARG A 313 -10.27 11.76 5.11
N ALA A 314 -9.40 12.31 5.98
CA ALA A 314 -8.59 13.48 5.64
C ALA A 314 -7.40 13.17 4.72
N MET A 315 -6.97 11.91 4.60
CA MET A 315 -5.80 11.53 3.80
C MET A 315 -5.93 11.88 2.33
N ARG A 316 -7.09 11.64 1.75
CA ARG A 316 -7.38 11.93 0.34
C ARG A 316 -7.22 13.41 0.05
N ARG A 317 -7.83 14.26 0.88
CA ARG A 317 -7.75 15.72 0.77
C ARG A 317 -6.30 16.20 0.86
N ARG A 318 -5.58 15.81 1.92
CA ARG A 318 -4.16 16.17 2.07
C ARG A 318 -3.35 15.75 0.84
N SER A 319 -3.53 14.53 0.35
CA SER A 319 -2.80 14.02 -0.81
C SER A 319 -3.12 14.82 -2.08
N ALA A 320 -4.38 15.17 -2.31
CA ALA A 320 -4.80 16.01 -3.42
C ALA A 320 -4.21 17.43 -3.33
N GLU A 321 -4.18 18.03 -2.14
CA GLU A 321 -3.60 19.36 -1.90
C GLU A 321 -2.09 19.38 -2.15
N VAL A 322 -1.36 18.37 -1.68
CA VAL A 322 0.09 18.24 -1.90
C VAL A 322 0.40 18.09 -3.39
N LEU A 323 -0.30 17.20 -4.09
CA LEU A 323 -0.14 17.01 -5.53
C LEU A 323 -0.49 18.27 -6.33
N SER A 324 -1.60 18.95 -5.98
CA SER A 324 -2.02 20.18 -6.65
C SER A 324 -0.95 21.28 -6.51
N ARG A 325 -0.40 21.45 -5.32
CA ARG A 325 0.66 22.43 -5.05
C ARG A 325 1.94 22.09 -5.82
N ALA A 326 2.37 20.83 -5.81
CA ALA A 326 3.58 20.38 -6.48
C ALA A 326 3.50 20.54 -8.00
N LEU A 327 2.35 20.19 -8.58
CA LEU A 327 2.13 20.21 -10.02
C LEU A 327 1.68 21.58 -10.55
N GLY A 328 1.08 22.42 -9.72
CA GLY A 328 0.38 23.64 -10.18
C GLY A 328 -0.85 23.30 -11.05
N VAL A 329 -1.39 22.10 -10.88
CA VAL A 329 -2.56 21.56 -11.57
C VAL A 329 -3.56 21.14 -10.50
N PRO A 330 -4.83 21.55 -10.56
CA PRO A 330 -5.83 21.09 -9.59
C PRO A 330 -5.97 19.56 -9.65
N MET A 331 -5.79 18.93 -8.48
CA MET A 331 -6.01 17.50 -8.28
C MET A 331 -7.24 17.39 -7.38
N ALA A 332 -8.38 17.06 -7.98
CA ALA A 332 -9.61 16.92 -7.20
C ALA A 332 -9.56 15.68 -6.30
N GLU A 333 -10.24 15.74 -5.16
CA GLU A 333 -10.53 14.54 -4.39
C GLU A 333 -11.29 13.56 -5.29
N SER A 334 -10.70 12.39 -5.53
CA SER A 334 -11.39 11.35 -6.29
C SER A 334 -12.55 10.84 -5.44
N THR A 335 -13.77 11.24 -5.78
CA THR A 335 -14.96 10.44 -5.41
C THR A 335 -15.09 9.40 -6.50
N LEU A 336 -14.54 8.23 -6.28
CA LEU A 336 -14.93 7.07 -7.07
C LEU A 336 -16.38 6.73 -6.78
#